data_896fca66808f2005cafdb38ab2b0fd65
#
_entry.id   896fca66808f2005cafdb38ab2b0fd65
#
_cell.length_a   1.000
_cell.length_b   1.000
_cell.length_c   1.000
_cell.angle_alpha   90.00
_cell.angle_beta   90.00
_cell.angle_gamma   90.00
#
_symmetry.space_group_name_H-M   'P 1'
#
loop_
_entity.id
_entity.type
_entity.pdbx_description
1 polymer ?
#
loop_
_entity_poly.entity_id
_entity_poly.type
_entity_poly.pdbx_seq_one_letter_code
_entity_poly.pdbx_strand_id
1 'polypeptide(L)'
;MKLLSIALVNHDTNFSFYDNGDFKYHKLERTKQEKRYVLYPITRWKNEVENLWNIKIDEIDEIIFQFDSYTMLPKHLQKRISKSDFLQKLDNDVCEYLDVKNAWFIGHHYSHAKSTWMLEDKETDVQIVIDGLGDNRPWTVYRGETVVGMGDIRNGSIGWGMRDAGKFLGINAIHQNDIAGKLMGLQSYGIIDNDFLNILSEFTIEDANKIFDRSLWKERSSYNNWIRTVHHKIGDLLVDFFKKYANTNDIISYSGGVAQNVVWNTKLKKTFPNIIIPPHSSDEGISLGAIKVLFDLYNISFSKIKHFPYCQSDISPPNKPTDETINRIVDLLVDNKTVGVYFDNGEIGPRALGNRSILMNPKIKNGKNKINDIKNREYY
;
A
#
# COMPACT_ATOMS: atom_id res chain seq x y z
N MET A 1 -12.11 25.88 -2.77
CA MET A 1 -10.66 25.62 -2.84
C MET A 1 -10.45 24.31 -3.56
N LYS A 2 -9.59 24.31 -4.59
CA LYS A 2 -9.22 23.14 -5.38
C LYS A 2 -7.84 22.66 -4.96
N LEU A 3 -7.72 21.41 -4.54
CA LEU A 3 -6.47 20.79 -4.07
C LEU A 3 -6.14 19.56 -4.91
N LEU A 4 -4.87 19.39 -5.22
CA LEU A 4 -4.40 18.26 -6.00
C LEU A 4 -3.21 17.59 -5.31
N SER A 5 -3.27 16.29 -5.15
CA SER A 5 -2.18 15.46 -4.65
C SER A 5 -1.73 14.45 -5.70
N ILE A 6 -0.41 14.34 -5.88
CA ILE A 6 0.23 13.58 -6.94
C ILE A 6 1.30 12.68 -6.33
N ALA A 7 1.06 11.37 -6.34
CA ALA A 7 2.02 10.36 -5.93
C ALA A 7 2.71 9.76 -7.16
N LEU A 8 3.96 10.18 -7.40
CA LEU A 8 4.83 9.69 -8.47
C LEU A 8 5.87 8.75 -7.82
N VAL A 9 5.44 7.59 -7.45
CA VAL A 9 6.25 6.58 -6.78
C VAL A 9 6.82 5.57 -7.76
N ASN A 10 7.79 4.78 -7.33
CA ASN A 10 8.45 3.76 -8.15
C ASN A 10 7.51 2.60 -8.56
N HIS A 11 6.27 2.63 -8.14
CA HIS A 11 5.15 1.79 -8.55
C HIS A 11 3.84 2.40 -8.04
N ASP A 12 2.70 2.02 -8.64
CA ASP A 12 1.37 2.42 -8.16
C ASP A 12 1.07 3.94 -8.21
N THR A 13 1.54 4.65 -9.27
CA THR A 13 1.22 6.09 -9.46
C THR A 13 -0.26 6.35 -9.27
N ASN A 14 -0.60 7.32 -8.40
CA ASN A 14 -1.98 7.67 -8.07
C ASN A 14 -2.15 9.17 -7.77
N PHE A 15 -3.37 9.64 -7.93
CA PHE A 15 -3.76 11.03 -7.77
C PHE A 15 -4.98 11.17 -6.89
N SER A 16 -5.07 12.26 -6.14
CA SER A 16 -6.27 12.66 -5.40
C SER A 16 -6.59 14.12 -5.69
N PHE A 17 -7.84 14.42 -5.95
CA PHE A 17 -8.33 15.76 -6.25
C PHE A 17 -9.52 16.10 -5.37
N TYR A 18 -9.53 17.31 -4.84
CA TYR A 18 -10.62 17.86 -4.05
C TYR A 18 -11.07 19.21 -4.63
N ASP A 19 -12.35 19.38 -4.84
CA ASP A 19 -12.97 20.64 -5.26
C ASP A 19 -14.21 20.92 -4.42
N ASN A 20 -14.08 21.84 -3.43
CA ASN A 20 -15.20 22.36 -2.64
C ASN A 20 -16.19 21.30 -2.12
N GLY A 21 -15.70 20.17 -1.63
CA GLY A 21 -16.50 19.06 -1.09
C GLY A 21 -16.64 17.86 -2.03
N ASP A 22 -16.32 17.99 -3.32
CA ASP A 22 -16.18 16.85 -4.23
C ASP A 22 -14.77 16.28 -4.16
N PHE A 23 -14.68 14.95 -4.01
CA PHE A 23 -13.41 14.25 -3.89
C PHE A 23 -13.28 13.16 -4.94
N LYS A 24 -12.13 13.14 -5.62
CA LYS A 24 -11.80 12.13 -6.63
C LYS A 24 -10.47 11.49 -6.32
N TYR A 25 -10.37 10.19 -6.56
CA TYR A 25 -9.14 9.43 -6.47
C TYR A 25 -8.97 8.58 -7.73
N HIS A 26 -7.73 8.46 -8.21
CA HIS A 26 -7.43 7.59 -9.34
C HIS A 26 -6.04 6.97 -9.25
N LYS A 27 -5.97 5.66 -9.48
CA LYS A 27 -4.73 4.91 -9.65
C LYS A 27 -4.52 4.64 -11.14
N LEU A 28 -3.40 5.11 -11.70
CA LEU A 28 -3.16 5.06 -13.15
C LEU A 28 -3.14 3.64 -13.74
N GLU A 29 -2.78 2.62 -12.96
CA GLU A 29 -2.85 1.22 -13.46
C GLU A 29 -4.22 0.85 -14.03
N ARG A 30 -5.31 1.53 -13.61
CA ARG A 30 -6.68 1.27 -14.08
C ARG A 30 -6.90 1.72 -15.51
N THR A 31 -6.45 2.92 -15.84
CA THR A 31 -6.56 3.45 -17.21
C THR A 31 -5.48 2.90 -18.13
N LYS A 32 -4.30 2.64 -17.61
CA LYS A 32 -3.18 2.09 -18.40
C LYS A 32 -3.26 0.57 -18.58
N GLN A 33 -4.11 -0.12 -17.79
CA GLN A 33 -4.24 -1.60 -17.77
C GLN A 33 -2.89 -2.31 -17.54
N GLU A 34 -2.00 -1.66 -16.81
CA GLU A 34 -0.69 -2.14 -16.45
C GLU A 34 -0.52 -2.13 -14.94
N LYS A 35 -0.37 -3.32 -14.35
CA LYS A 35 -0.24 -3.47 -12.89
C LYS A 35 1.01 -2.77 -12.39
N ARG A 36 0.86 -2.03 -11.27
CA ARG A 36 1.93 -1.22 -10.65
C ARG A 36 2.54 -0.19 -11.60
N TYR A 37 1.68 0.45 -12.41
CA TYR A 37 2.10 1.43 -13.39
C TYR A 37 2.91 2.56 -12.77
N VAL A 38 4.01 2.89 -13.44
CA VAL A 38 4.91 4.01 -13.11
C VAL A 38 4.79 5.06 -14.18
N LEU A 39 4.47 6.28 -13.79
CA LEU A 39 4.48 7.40 -14.73
C LEU A 39 5.90 7.90 -14.94
N TYR A 40 6.42 7.69 -16.14
CA TYR A 40 7.74 8.18 -16.54
C TYR A 40 7.74 8.72 -17.99
N PRO A 41 8.40 9.85 -18.28
CA PRO A 41 8.98 10.79 -17.32
C PRO A 41 7.89 11.45 -16.44
N ILE A 42 8.26 11.85 -15.22
CA ILE A 42 7.31 12.39 -14.26
C ILE A 42 6.65 13.70 -14.73
N THR A 43 7.29 14.45 -15.59
CA THR A 43 6.78 15.69 -16.20
C THR A 43 5.47 15.49 -17.00
N ARG A 44 5.08 14.24 -17.30
CA ARG A 44 3.81 13.94 -17.97
C ARG A 44 2.59 13.99 -17.04
N TRP A 45 2.79 14.13 -15.73
CA TRP A 45 1.73 14.10 -14.73
C TRP A 45 0.58 15.08 -15.04
N LYS A 46 0.91 16.28 -15.52
CA LYS A 46 -0.04 17.36 -15.84
C LYS A 46 -1.06 16.89 -16.88
N ASN A 47 -0.56 16.38 -18.00
CA ASN A 47 -1.42 15.85 -19.07
C ASN A 47 -2.29 14.68 -18.60
N GLU A 48 -1.75 13.80 -17.75
CA GLU A 48 -2.52 12.67 -17.22
C GLU A 48 -3.68 13.14 -16.35
N VAL A 49 -3.45 14.09 -15.45
CA VAL A 49 -4.48 14.64 -14.55
C VAL A 49 -5.52 15.46 -15.32
N GLU A 50 -5.08 16.33 -16.24
CA GLU A 50 -5.99 17.16 -17.05
C GLU A 50 -6.92 16.31 -17.90
N ASN A 51 -6.39 15.28 -18.55
CA ASN A 51 -7.16 14.34 -19.36
C ASN A 51 -8.12 13.47 -18.51
N LEU A 52 -7.65 13.04 -17.33
CA LEU A 52 -8.42 12.16 -16.46
C LEU A 52 -9.70 12.81 -15.93
N TRP A 53 -9.60 14.06 -15.52
CA TRP A 53 -10.70 14.75 -14.83
C TRP A 53 -11.26 15.96 -15.59
N ASN A 54 -10.75 16.24 -16.79
CA ASN A 54 -11.09 17.40 -17.60
C ASN A 54 -11.01 18.72 -16.82
N ILE A 55 -9.88 18.92 -16.13
CA ILE A 55 -9.56 20.09 -15.32
C ILE A 55 -8.34 20.79 -15.92
N LYS A 56 -8.15 22.07 -15.57
CA LYS A 56 -6.92 22.82 -15.90
C LYS A 56 -6.08 22.98 -14.66
N ILE A 57 -4.80 22.65 -14.74
CA ILE A 57 -3.89 22.74 -13.60
C ILE A 57 -3.75 24.18 -13.11
N ASP A 58 -3.82 25.17 -13.99
CA ASP A 58 -3.76 26.60 -13.62
C ASP A 58 -4.94 27.07 -12.73
N GLU A 59 -6.02 26.26 -12.63
CA GLU A 59 -7.16 26.52 -11.75
C GLU A 59 -7.06 25.86 -10.37
N ILE A 60 -5.97 25.12 -10.12
CA ILE A 60 -5.73 24.45 -8.84
C ILE A 60 -5.07 25.45 -7.87
N ASP A 61 -5.64 25.56 -6.68
CA ASP A 61 -5.14 26.48 -5.66
C ASP A 61 -3.83 25.99 -5.05
N GLU A 62 -3.77 24.69 -4.74
CA GLU A 62 -2.60 24.08 -4.11
C GLU A 62 -2.31 22.65 -4.65
N ILE A 63 -1.04 22.39 -4.87
CA ILE A 63 -0.54 21.09 -5.36
C ILE A 63 0.49 20.56 -4.40
N ILE A 64 0.38 19.23 -4.09
CA ILE A 64 1.35 18.51 -3.29
C ILE A 64 1.85 17.28 -4.03
N PHE A 65 3.16 17.12 -4.06
CA PHE A 65 3.83 15.98 -4.67
C PHE A 65 4.45 15.06 -3.63
N GLN A 66 4.38 13.78 -3.92
CA GLN A 66 5.25 12.77 -3.34
C GLN A 66 5.96 12.03 -4.48
N PHE A 67 7.28 11.96 -4.45
CA PHE A 67 8.11 11.22 -5.40
C PHE A 67 9.46 10.84 -4.77
N ASP A 68 10.10 9.81 -5.32
CA ASP A 68 11.49 9.50 -4.97
C ASP A 68 12.43 10.47 -5.69
N SER A 69 12.96 11.42 -4.93
CA SER A 69 13.83 12.47 -5.48
C SER A 69 15.10 11.92 -6.15
N TYR A 70 15.60 10.77 -5.70
CA TYR A 70 16.85 10.18 -6.24
C TYR A 70 16.67 9.50 -7.59
N THR A 71 15.49 8.93 -7.83
CA THR A 71 15.21 8.20 -9.08
C THR A 71 14.40 9.03 -10.08
N MET A 72 13.61 9.98 -9.59
CA MET A 72 12.63 10.71 -10.40
C MET A 72 13.09 12.10 -10.83
N LEU A 73 13.98 12.74 -10.06
CA LEU A 73 14.52 14.05 -10.41
C LEU A 73 15.88 13.99 -11.09
N PRO A 74 16.21 14.96 -11.99
CA PRO A 74 17.56 15.19 -12.46
C PRO A 74 18.55 15.40 -11.31
N LYS A 75 19.78 14.91 -11.45
CA LYS A 75 20.80 14.93 -10.39
C LYS A 75 21.01 16.30 -9.71
N HIS A 76 20.93 17.38 -10.48
CA HIS A 76 21.13 18.74 -9.96
C HIS A 76 19.97 19.21 -9.09
N LEU A 77 18.75 18.68 -9.28
CA LEU A 77 17.56 18.99 -8.48
C LEU A 77 17.41 18.11 -7.24
N GLN A 78 18.02 16.92 -7.21
CA GLN A 78 17.87 15.97 -6.08
C GLN A 78 18.26 16.59 -4.72
N LYS A 79 19.25 17.48 -4.71
CA LYS A 79 19.70 18.16 -3.49
C LYS A 79 18.75 19.26 -2.99
N ARG A 80 17.77 19.67 -3.83
CA ARG A 80 16.78 20.68 -3.48
C ARG A 80 15.64 20.09 -2.63
N ILE A 81 15.47 18.78 -2.66
CA ILE A 81 14.51 18.10 -1.80
C ILE A 81 15.19 17.79 -0.46
N SER A 82 14.66 18.36 0.61
CA SER A 82 15.10 18.03 1.96
C SER A 82 14.89 16.55 2.24
N LYS A 83 15.81 15.93 2.97
CA LYS A 83 15.63 14.60 3.54
C LYS A 83 14.69 14.59 4.75
N SER A 84 14.04 15.73 5.05
CA SER A 84 13.05 15.78 6.12
C SER A 84 11.83 14.96 5.72
N ASP A 85 11.30 14.22 6.67
CA ASP A 85 10.15 13.32 6.49
C ASP A 85 8.81 14.06 6.38
N PHE A 86 8.85 15.37 6.35
CA PHE A 86 7.69 16.24 6.46
C PHE A 86 7.41 17.02 5.19
N LEU A 87 6.60 18.00 5.35
CA LEU A 87 6.15 18.94 4.33
C LEU A 87 7.22 20.00 4.07
N GLN A 88 7.53 20.24 2.80
CA GLN A 88 8.33 21.40 2.39
C GLN A 88 7.72 22.07 1.16
N LYS A 89 7.87 23.40 1.06
CA LYS A 89 7.58 24.13 -0.16
C LYS A 89 8.70 23.84 -1.18
N LEU A 90 8.33 23.51 -2.42
CA LEU A 90 9.33 23.30 -3.49
C LEU A 90 9.94 24.63 -3.90
N ASP A 91 11.23 24.62 -4.23
CA ASP A 91 11.90 25.79 -4.79
C ASP A 91 11.56 25.98 -6.28
N ASN A 92 11.93 27.15 -6.81
CA ASN A 92 11.58 27.54 -8.18
C ASN A 92 12.14 26.58 -9.24
N ASP A 93 13.36 26.05 -9.06
CA ASP A 93 14.00 25.17 -10.06
C ASP A 93 13.24 23.84 -10.16
N VAL A 94 12.77 23.29 -9.02
CA VAL A 94 11.95 22.07 -9.01
C VAL A 94 10.54 22.34 -9.54
N CYS A 95 9.96 23.49 -9.20
CA CYS A 95 8.65 23.91 -9.72
C CYS A 95 8.67 24.10 -11.24
N GLU A 96 9.73 24.71 -11.80
CA GLU A 96 9.93 24.85 -13.24
C GLU A 96 10.03 23.47 -13.92
N TYR A 97 10.82 22.54 -13.36
CA TYR A 97 10.93 21.19 -13.89
C TYR A 97 9.60 20.44 -13.90
N LEU A 98 8.76 20.65 -12.89
CA LEU A 98 7.44 20.04 -12.76
C LEU A 98 6.33 20.78 -13.53
N ASP A 99 6.65 21.92 -14.14
CA ASP A 99 5.70 22.79 -14.85
C ASP A 99 4.55 23.28 -13.94
N VAL A 100 4.92 23.81 -12.77
CA VAL A 100 3.97 24.43 -11.80
C VAL A 100 4.50 25.76 -11.30
N LYS A 101 3.59 26.66 -10.87
CA LYS A 101 3.99 27.95 -10.29
C LYS A 101 4.57 27.81 -8.88
N ASN A 102 3.92 27.00 -8.09
CA ASN A 102 4.34 26.62 -6.73
C ASN A 102 3.73 25.28 -6.36
N ALA A 103 4.40 24.54 -5.49
CA ALA A 103 3.89 23.28 -4.99
C ALA A 103 4.55 22.92 -3.66
N TRP A 104 3.99 21.90 -3.03
CA TRP A 104 4.52 21.26 -1.83
C TRP A 104 5.14 19.92 -2.19
N PHE A 105 6.08 19.49 -1.38
CA PHE A 105 6.59 18.12 -1.36
C PHE A 105 6.34 17.52 0.02
N ILE A 106 6.02 16.24 0.05
CA ILE A 106 5.80 15.49 1.29
C ILE A 106 6.62 14.20 1.29
N GLY A 107 7.16 13.83 2.46
CA GLY A 107 7.87 12.57 2.67
C GLY A 107 6.95 11.35 2.48
N HIS A 108 7.55 10.25 2.04
CA HIS A 108 6.84 9.00 1.72
C HIS A 108 6.16 8.41 2.97
N HIS A 109 6.92 8.22 4.06
CA HIS A 109 6.36 7.65 5.29
C HIS A 109 5.33 8.57 5.94
N TYR A 110 5.51 9.89 5.84
CA TYR A 110 4.52 10.82 6.39
C TYR A 110 3.20 10.78 5.62
N SER A 111 3.27 10.61 4.29
CA SER A 111 2.08 10.37 3.47
C SER A 111 1.34 9.08 3.88
N HIS A 112 2.07 7.98 4.12
CA HIS A 112 1.49 6.75 4.65
C HIS A 112 0.82 6.96 6.02
N ALA A 113 1.48 7.66 6.94
CA ALA A 113 0.96 7.94 8.27
C ALA A 113 -0.37 8.71 8.23
N LYS A 114 -0.52 9.63 7.28
CA LYS A 114 -1.73 10.43 7.09
C LYS A 114 -2.80 9.78 6.22
N SER A 115 -2.55 8.61 5.62
CA SER A 115 -3.47 8.00 4.64
C SER A 115 -4.72 7.34 5.24
N THR A 116 -4.81 7.18 6.56
CA THR A 116 -5.93 6.50 7.24
C THR A 116 -7.09 7.41 7.61
N TRP A 117 -6.96 8.71 7.42
CA TRP A 117 -7.90 9.76 7.87
C TRP A 117 -9.39 9.52 7.53
N MET A 118 -9.65 8.81 6.44
CA MET A 118 -11.03 8.57 5.98
C MET A 118 -11.72 7.40 6.66
N LEU A 119 -10.99 6.64 7.49
CA LEU A 119 -11.51 5.47 8.21
C LEU A 119 -11.91 5.79 9.65
N GLU A 120 -11.62 6.99 10.10
CA GLU A 120 -11.70 7.35 11.51
C GLU A 120 -12.61 8.54 11.75
N ASP A 121 -13.40 8.46 12.82
CA ASP A 121 -14.13 9.60 13.35
C ASP A 121 -13.29 10.39 14.38
N LYS A 122 -12.08 9.92 14.69
CA LYS A 122 -11.13 10.49 15.67
C LYS A 122 -9.72 10.45 15.13
N GLU A 123 -8.89 11.39 15.58
CA GLU A 123 -7.46 11.36 15.31
C GLU A 123 -6.80 10.11 15.93
N THR A 124 -5.79 9.60 15.25
CA THR A 124 -4.99 8.47 15.73
C THR A 124 -3.98 8.94 16.78
N ASP A 125 -3.84 8.18 17.86
CA ASP A 125 -2.85 8.45 18.90
C ASP A 125 -1.42 8.16 18.42
N VAL A 126 -1.28 7.11 17.61
CA VAL A 126 0.00 6.64 17.07
C VAL A 126 -0.16 6.21 15.62
N GLN A 127 0.75 6.65 14.76
CA GLN A 127 0.84 6.23 13.37
C GLN A 127 2.11 5.40 13.16
N ILE A 128 1.97 4.15 12.79
CA ILE A 128 3.07 3.22 12.55
C ILE A 128 3.13 2.91 11.05
N VAL A 129 4.25 3.24 10.44
CA VAL A 129 4.53 2.95 9.04
C VAL A 129 5.66 1.93 8.96
N ILE A 130 5.41 0.77 8.31
CA ILE A 130 6.45 -0.22 8.04
C ILE A 130 6.37 -0.59 6.55
N ASP A 131 7.44 -0.28 5.84
CA ASP A 131 7.49 -0.45 4.39
C ASP A 131 8.71 -1.29 3.94
N GLY A 132 8.81 -1.54 2.63
CA GLY A 132 10.03 -2.06 2.02
C GLY A 132 11.15 -1.04 2.13
N LEU A 133 10.90 0.16 1.67
CA LEU A 133 11.76 1.33 1.81
C LEU A 133 10.95 2.59 1.46
N GLY A 134 10.93 3.55 2.37
CA GLY A 134 10.45 4.91 2.14
C GLY A 134 11.37 5.90 2.87
N ASP A 135 11.70 7.04 2.27
CA ASP A 135 12.58 8.07 2.85
C ASP A 135 13.93 7.52 3.37
N ASN A 136 14.48 6.48 2.71
CA ASN A 136 15.67 5.71 3.13
C ASN A 136 15.51 4.97 4.47
N ARG A 137 14.31 4.63 4.87
CA ARG A 137 13.98 3.96 6.13
C ARG A 137 13.04 2.78 5.90
N PRO A 138 13.15 1.69 6.69
CA PRO A 138 12.21 0.58 6.64
C PRO A 138 10.94 0.82 7.45
N TRP A 139 10.97 1.72 8.44
CA TRP A 139 9.82 2.07 9.26
C TRP A 139 9.98 3.44 9.94
N THR A 140 8.85 4.06 10.27
CA THR A 140 8.77 5.30 11.06
C THR A 140 7.52 5.25 11.94
N VAL A 141 7.64 5.78 13.15
CA VAL A 141 6.51 5.92 14.09
C VAL A 141 6.31 7.38 14.40
N TYR A 142 5.06 7.83 14.30
CA TYR A 142 4.66 9.20 14.58
C TYR A 142 3.67 9.26 15.75
N ARG A 143 3.69 10.37 16.49
CA ARG A 143 2.60 10.86 17.34
C ARG A 143 2.25 12.27 16.89
N GLY A 144 1.09 12.42 16.25
CA GLY A 144 0.76 13.65 15.55
C GLY A 144 1.77 13.95 14.43
N GLU A 145 2.49 15.07 14.55
CA GLU A 145 3.53 15.48 13.61
C GLU A 145 4.95 15.15 14.09
N THR A 146 5.09 14.50 15.24
CA THR A 146 6.39 14.21 15.84
C THR A 146 6.82 12.78 15.50
N VAL A 147 8.05 12.61 14.97
CA VAL A 147 8.70 11.32 14.82
C VAL A 147 9.18 10.87 16.21
N VAL A 148 8.63 9.76 16.71
CA VAL A 148 9.01 9.16 18.01
C VAL A 148 9.89 7.92 17.86
N GLY A 149 10.05 7.42 16.63
CA GLY A 149 10.94 6.33 16.30
C GLY A 149 11.13 6.17 14.81
N MET A 150 12.31 5.70 14.39
CA MET A 150 12.62 5.43 12.99
C MET A 150 13.65 4.31 12.86
N GLY A 151 13.54 3.52 11.78
CA GLY A 151 14.46 2.45 11.44
C GLY A 151 15.64 2.92 10.59
N ASP A 152 16.73 2.16 10.67
CA ASP A 152 17.89 2.32 9.81
C ASP A 152 17.91 1.22 8.75
N ILE A 153 17.90 1.57 7.48
CA ILE A 153 17.91 0.60 6.36
C ILE A 153 19.15 -0.30 6.36
N ARG A 154 20.25 0.13 6.97
CA ARG A 154 21.46 -0.70 7.11
C ARG A 154 21.20 -1.98 7.91
N ASN A 155 20.22 -1.97 8.78
CA ASN A 155 19.79 -3.15 9.56
C ASN A 155 18.82 -4.05 8.78
N GLY A 156 18.45 -3.64 7.55
CA GLY A 156 17.53 -4.34 6.68
C GLY A 156 16.09 -3.88 6.80
N SER A 157 15.25 -4.50 6.00
CA SER A 157 13.81 -4.24 5.94
C SER A 157 13.04 -5.56 5.91
N ILE A 158 11.99 -5.66 6.70
CA ILE A 158 11.09 -6.83 6.69
C ILE A 158 10.45 -7.00 5.30
N GLY A 159 10.02 -5.91 4.65
CA GLY A 159 9.44 -5.96 3.32
C GLY A 159 10.42 -6.50 2.28
N TRP A 160 11.67 -6.01 2.27
CA TRP A 160 12.71 -6.53 1.37
C TRP A 160 13.15 -7.93 1.75
N GLY A 161 13.28 -8.24 3.04
CA GLY A 161 13.61 -9.59 3.52
C GLY A 161 12.59 -10.63 3.03
N MET A 162 11.29 -10.33 3.10
CA MET A 162 10.23 -11.19 2.55
C MET A 162 10.33 -11.34 1.03
N ARG A 163 10.60 -10.26 0.31
CA ARG A 163 10.79 -10.30 -1.15
C ARG A 163 11.99 -11.18 -1.53
N ASP A 164 13.12 -10.97 -0.89
CA ASP A 164 14.38 -11.64 -1.24
C ASP A 164 14.37 -13.11 -0.79
N ALA A 165 13.72 -13.42 0.34
CA ALA A 165 13.44 -14.79 0.73
C ALA A 165 12.55 -15.52 -0.29
N GLY A 166 11.54 -14.83 -0.83
CA GLY A 166 10.69 -15.39 -1.88
C GLY A 166 11.45 -15.65 -3.18
N LYS A 167 12.30 -14.72 -3.61
CA LYS A 167 13.20 -14.92 -4.77
C LYS A 167 14.09 -16.14 -4.57
N PHE A 168 14.68 -16.28 -3.40
CA PHE A 168 15.51 -17.44 -3.06
C PHE A 168 14.74 -18.77 -3.16
N LEU A 169 13.47 -18.76 -2.74
CA LEU A 169 12.60 -19.96 -2.83
C LEU A 169 12.05 -20.20 -4.25
N GLY A 170 12.51 -19.44 -5.25
CA GLY A 170 12.09 -19.60 -6.64
C GLY A 170 10.72 -18.99 -6.96
N ILE A 171 10.18 -18.15 -6.07
CA ILE A 171 8.91 -17.47 -6.34
C ILE A 171 9.14 -16.38 -7.41
N ASN A 172 8.41 -16.51 -8.51
CA ASN A 172 8.41 -15.54 -9.60
C ASN A 172 7.15 -14.68 -9.57
N ALA A 173 7.29 -13.43 -9.98
CA ALA A 173 6.18 -12.50 -10.15
C ALA A 173 6.49 -11.51 -11.28
N ILE A 174 5.46 -11.00 -11.94
CA ILE A 174 5.60 -9.96 -12.97
C ILE A 174 6.27 -8.72 -12.36
N HIS A 175 5.88 -8.36 -11.14
CA HIS A 175 6.50 -7.29 -10.39
C HIS A 175 7.09 -7.82 -9.08
N GLN A 176 8.36 -7.49 -8.79
CA GLN A 176 9.10 -8.03 -7.63
C GLN A 176 8.41 -7.76 -6.26
N ASN A 177 7.63 -6.68 -6.14
CA ASN A 177 6.91 -6.36 -4.90
C ASN A 177 5.73 -7.32 -4.63
N ASP A 178 5.29 -8.11 -5.61
CA ASP A 178 4.26 -9.13 -5.41
C ASP A 178 4.81 -10.41 -4.77
N ILE A 179 6.13 -10.61 -4.78
CA ILE A 179 6.79 -11.80 -4.24
C ILE A 179 6.54 -11.95 -2.74
N ALA A 180 6.60 -10.87 -1.98
CA ALA A 180 6.34 -10.90 -0.53
C ALA A 180 4.91 -11.41 -0.21
N GLY A 181 3.91 -10.98 -0.99
CA GLY A 181 2.53 -11.46 -0.86
C GLY A 181 2.37 -12.94 -1.21
N LYS A 182 3.07 -13.44 -2.24
CA LYS A 182 3.10 -14.87 -2.58
C LYS A 182 3.80 -15.69 -1.50
N LEU A 183 4.92 -15.19 -0.97
CA LEU A 183 5.63 -15.84 0.14
C LEU A 183 4.76 -15.95 1.40
N MET A 184 3.93 -14.95 1.69
CA MET A 184 2.94 -15.01 2.76
C MET A 184 1.97 -16.21 2.59
N GLY A 185 1.64 -16.58 1.35
CA GLY A 185 0.87 -17.80 1.06
C GLY A 185 1.71 -19.07 1.30
N LEU A 186 2.89 -19.15 0.69
CA LEU A 186 3.77 -20.32 0.73
C LEU A 186 4.15 -20.73 2.16
N GLN A 187 4.41 -19.79 3.06
CA GLN A 187 4.79 -20.09 4.44
C GLN A 187 3.78 -20.97 5.17
N SER A 188 2.50 -20.98 4.78
CA SER A 188 1.48 -21.82 5.40
C SER A 188 1.67 -23.32 5.17
N TYR A 189 2.52 -23.71 4.24
CA TYR A 189 2.86 -25.10 3.92
C TYR A 189 4.09 -25.62 4.71
N GLY A 190 4.70 -24.77 5.54
CA GLY A 190 5.78 -25.15 6.44
C GLY A 190 5.29 -25.44 7.85
N ILE A 191 6.19 -26.04 8.65
CA ILE A 191 6.03 -26.32 10.08
C ILE A 191 7.00 -25.44 10.85
N ILE A 192 6.60 -24.93 12.01
CA ILE A 192 7.47 -24.15 12.90
C ILE A 192 8.52 -25.07 13.50
N ASP A 193 9.79 -24.68 13.33
CA ASP A 193 10.94 -25.30 13.99
C ASP A 193 11.24 -24.55 15.29
N ASN A 194 11.00 -25.19 16.44
CA ASN A 194 11.15 -24.56 17.73
C ASN A 194 12.61 -24.28 18.09
N ASP A 195 13.57 -25.12 17.66
CA ASP A 195 14.98 -24.87 17.92
C ASP A 195 15.47 -23.66 17.14
N PHE A 196 15.01 -23.51 15.90
CA PHE A 196 15.32 -22.31 15.11
C PHE A 196 14.60 -21.08 15.64
N LEU A 197 13.36 -21.21 16.13
CA LEU A 197 12.66 -20.12 16.80
C LEU A 197 13.42 -19.61 18.01
N ASN A 198 14.07 -20.50 18.78
CA ASN A 198 14.94 -20.13 19.89
C ASN A 198 16.18 -19.35 19.44
N ILE A 199 16.81 -19.71 18.32
CA ILE A 199 17.91 -18.94 17.73
C ILE A 199 17.43 -17.54 17.36
N LEU A 200 16.23 -17.41 16.81
CA LEU A 200 15.66 -16.11 16.43
C LEU A 200 15.17 -15.29 17.64
N SER A 201 15.14 -15.87 18.86
CA SER A 201 14.60 -15.18 20.05
C SER A 201 15.40 -13.94 20.46
N GLU A 202 16.68 -13.91 20.13
CA GLU A 202 17.59 -12.79 20.46
C GLU A 202 17.41 -11.56 19.52
N PHE A 203 16.70 -11.71 18.41
CA PHE A 203 16.54 -10.65 17.42
C PHE A 203 15.29 -9.82 17.66
N THR A 204 15.39 -8.54 17.28
CA THR A 204 14.29 -7.58 17.25
C THR A 204 13.88 -7.29 15.81
N ILE A 205 12.82 -6.53 15.61
CA ILE A 205 12.38 -6.06 14.27
C ILE A 205 13.48 -5.23 13.57
N GLU A 206 14.38 -4.65 14.32
CA GLU A 206 15.51 -3.86 13.81
C GLU A 206 16.64 -4.74 13.25
N ASP A 207 16.59 -6.06 13.49
CA ASP A 207 17.57 -7.03 13.01
C ASP A 207 17.12 -7.77 11.73
N ALA A 208 16.35 -7.11 10.85
CA ALA A 208 15.75 -7.76 9.71
C ALA A 208 16.77 -8.56 8.84
N ASN A 209 17.98 -8.03 8.62
CA ASN A 209 19.03 -8.74 7.89
C ASN A 209 19.42 -10.06 8.56
N LYS A 210 19.47 -10.12 9.89
CA LYS A 210 19.81 -11.33 10.66
C LYS A 210 18.65 -12.34 10.67
N ILE A 211 17.41 -11.84 10.83
CA ILE A 211 16.21 -12.70 10.86
C ILE A 211 16.08 -13.51 9.56
N PHE A 212 16.40 -12.89 8.42
CA PHE A 212 16.35 -13.53 7.11
C PHE A 212 17.68 -14.20 6.72
N ASP A 213 18.68 -14.25 7.58
CA ASP A 213 19.95 -14.90 7.29
C ASP A 213 19.80 -16.42 7.23
N ARG A 214 19.90 -16.97 6.05
CA ARG A 214 19.76 -18.40 5.78
C ARG A 214 20.92 -19.22 6.32
N SER A 215 22.08 -18.63 6.55
CA SER A 215 23.22 -19.31 7.13
C SER A 215 22.92 -19.83 8.55
N LEU A 216 21.98 -19.20 9.24
CA LEU A 216 21.49 -19.63 10.55
C LEU A 216 20.62 -20.90 10.47
N TRP A 217 20.06 -21.24 9.30
CA TRP A 217 19.18 -22.39 9.12
C TRP A 217 19.92 -23.72 9.07
N LYS A 218 21.21 -23.75 8.73
CA LYS A 218 22.16 -24.89 8.73
C LYS A 218 21.48 -26.25 8.53
N GLU A 219 21.65 -26.90 7.42
CA GLU A 219 21.28 -28.29 7.12
C GLU A 219 19.97 -28.84 7.75
N ARG A 220 19.06 -27.96 8.15
CA ARG A 220 17.76 -28.34 8.73
C ARG A 220 16.80 -28.81 7.63
N SER A 221 15.57 -29.11 8.03
CA SER A 221 14.48 -29.55 7.15
C SER A 221 14.18 -28.53 6.01
N SER A 222 13.09 -28.71 5.30
CA SER A 222 12.77 -27.90 4.11
C SER A 222 12.77 -26.40 4.36
N TYR A 223 13.10 -25.59 3.34
CA TYR A 223 13.04 -24.15 3.40
C TYR A 223 11.62 -23.59 3.62
N ASN A 224 10.57 -24.40 3.38
CA ASN A 224 9.22 -24.01 3.76
C ASN A 224 9.09 -23.92 5.30
N ASN A 225 9.78 -24.78 6.06
CA ASN A 225 9.83 -24.70 7.52
C ASN A 225 10.63 -23.49 7.98
N TRP A 226 11.76 -23.19 7.29
CA TRP A 226 12.52 -21.97 7.55
C TRP A 226 11.63 -20.74 7.45
N ILE A 227 11.00 -20.53 6.30
CA ILE A 227 10.19 -19.33 6.10
C ILE A 227 8.94 -19.31 6.99
N ARG A 228 8.37 -20.49 7.31
CA ARG A 228 7.26 -20.57 8.28
C ARG A 228 7.69 -20.07 9.66
N THR A 229 8.87 -20.49 10.12
CA THR A 229 9.40 -20.09 11.43
C THR A 229 9.78 -18.60 11.46
N VAL A 230 10.48 -18.12 10.43
CA VAL A 230 10.81 -16.69 10.26
C VAL A 230 9.53 -15.83 10.24
N HIS A 231 8.55 -16.20 9.43
CA HIS A 231 7.29 -15.46 9.32
C HIS A 231 6.52 -15.44 10.64
N HIS A 232 6.50 -16.55 11.38
CA HIS A 232 5.88 -16.62 12.70
C HIS A 232 6.59 -15.69 13.69
N LYS A 233 7.92 -15.74 13.76
CA LYS A 233 8.73 -14.89 14.63
C LYS A 233 8.54 -13.41 14.35
N ILE A 234 8.53 -13.00 13.07
CA ILE A 234 8.28 -11.60 12.71
C ILE A 234 6.91 -11.14 13.24
N GLY A 235 5.89 -12.01 13.20
CA GLY A 235 4.59 -11.69 13.77
C GLY A 235 4.65 -11.40 15.29
N ASP A 236 5.51 -12.09 16.05
CA ASP A 236 5.75 -11.82 17.48
C ASP A 236 6.49 -10.51 17.66
N LEU A 237 7.56 -10.32 16.90
CA LEU A 237 8.37 -9.09 16.94
C LEU A 237 7.57 -7.84 16.59
N LEU A 238 6.61 -7.94 15.65
CA LEU A 238 5.69 -6.85 15.35
C LEU A 238 4.82 -6.49 16.54
N VAL A 239 4.28 -7.47 17.26
CA VAL A 239 3.50 -7.21 18.48
C VAL A 239 4.34 -6.50 19.53
N ASP A 240 5.58 -6.97 19.75
CA ASP A 240 6.48 -6.36 20.73
C ASP A 240 6.93 -4.95 20.30
N PHE A 241 7.16 -4.76 19.00
CA PHE A 241 7.47 -3.44 18.43
C PHE A 241 6.30 -2.46 18.63
N PHE A 242 5.07 -2.89 18.40
CA PHE A 242 3.90 -2.04 18.63
C PHE A 242 3.75 -1.68 20.11
N LYS A 243 3.96 -2.63 21.04
CA LYS A 243 3.95 -2.37 22.48
C LYS A 243 4.98 -1.35 22.95
N LYS A 244 6.12 -1.23 22.23
CA LYS A 244 7.15 -0.23 22.52
C LYS A 244 6.65 1.20 22.32
N TYR A 245 5.73 1.40 21.35
CA TYR A 245 5.27 2.72 20.92
C TYR A 245 3.82 3.04 21.22
N ALA A 246 3.00 2.04 21.54
CA ALA A 246 1.56 2.20 21.73
C ALA A 246 1.02 1.36 22.90
N ASN A 247 0.02 1.89 23.58
CA ASN A 247 -0.77 1.15 24.54
C ASN A 247 -1.89 0.34 23.84
N THR A 248 -2.41 -0.68 24.50
CA THR A 248 -3.48 -1.54 23.92
C THR A 248 -4.76 -0.80 23.59
N ASN A 249 -5.04 0.33 24.26
CA ASN A 249 -6.24 1.14 24.06
C ASN A 249 -6.05 2.30 23.08
N ASP A 250 -4.81 2.57 22.65
CA ASP A 250 -4.53 3.64 21.68
C ASP A 250 -5.23 3.33 20.35
N ILE A 251 -5.67 4.38 19.66
CA ILE A 251 -6.10 4.31 18.27
C ILE A 251 -4.83 4.35 17.41
N ILE A 252 -4.51 3.23 16.78
CA ILE A 252 -3.26 3.07 16.04
C ILE A 252 -3.59 3.01 14.55
N SER A 253 -2.99 3.88 13.73
CA SER A 253 -2.96 3.64 12.29
C SER A 253 -1.71 2.84 11.90
N TYR A 254 -1.89 1.84 11.03
CA TYR A 254 -0.82 1.00 10.52
C TYR A 254 -0.84 0.95 9.00
N SER A 255 0.21 1.43 8.36
CA SER A 255 0.33 1.56 6.91
C SER A 255 1.75 1.21 6.42
N GLY A 256 2.02 1.34 5.12
CA GLY A 256 3.21 0.86 4.44
C GLY A 256 3.00 -0.54 3.85
N GLY A 257 3.85 -0.96 2.93
CA GLY A 257 3.71 -2.23 2.19
C GLY A 257 3.65 -3.47 3.08
N VAL A 258 4.30 -3.45 4.25
CA VAL A 258 4.27 -4.57 5.22
C VAL A 258 2.89 -4.75 5.85
N ALA A 259 2.10 -3.69 5.97
CA ALA A 259 0.72 -3.74 6.45
C ALA A 259 -0.25 -4.51 5.53
N GLN A 260 0.18 -4.94 4.34
CA GLN A 260 -0.57 -5.86 3.49
C GLN A 260 -0.55 -7.32 3.99
N ASN A 261 0.28 -7.66 4.99
CA ASN A 261 0.38 -9.02 5.52
C ASN A 261 -0.78 -9.32 6.49
N VAL A 262 -1.83 -9.94 5.96
CA VAL A 262 -3.08 -10.22 6.71
C VAL A 262 -2.86 -11.19 7.88
N VAL A 263 -1.84 -12.04 7.85
CA VAL A 263 -1.54 -12.97 8.95
C VAL A 263 -1.00 -12.21 10.15
N TRP A 264 -0.07 -11.30 9.95
CA TRP A 264 0.45 -10.43 11.00
C TRP A 264 -0.61 -9.44 11.49
N ASN A 265 -1.41 -8.89 10.59
CA ASN A 265 -2.52 -8.01 10.93
C ASN A 265 -3.53 -8.68 11.88
N THR A 266 -3.85 -9.96 11.64
CA THR A 266 -4.72 -10.74 12.54
C THR A 266 -4.12 -10.86 13.95
N LYS A 267 -2.80 -11.02 14.04
CA LYS A 267 -2.09 -11.11 15.32
C LYS A 267 -2.06 -9.76 16.05
N LEU A 268 -1.75 -8.68 15.32
CA LEU A 268 -1.79 -7.31 15.85
C LEU A 268 -3.19 -6.93 16.34
N LYS A 269 -4.25 -7.24 15.58
CA LYS A 269 -5.63 -6.93 15.95
C LYS A 269 -6.08 -7.59 17.25
N LYS A 270 -5.54 -8.78 17.59
CA LYS A 270 -5.82 -9.46 18.87
C LYS A 270 -5.26 -8.70 20.06
N THR A 271 -4.10 -8.02 19.89
CA THR A 271 -3.44 -7.27 20.95
C THR A 271 -3.89 -5.82 21.00
N PHE A 272 -4.15 -5.22 19.86
CA PHE A 272 -4.53 -3.82 19.70
C PHE A 272 -5.90 -3.75 19.00
N PRO A 273 -7.00 -3.82 19.74
CA PRO A 273 -8.35 -3.87 19.18
C PRO A 273 -8.72 -2.62 18.37
N ASN A 274 -8.11 -1.48 18.67
CA ASN A 274 -8.34 -0.19 18.00
C ASN A 274 -7.34 0.08 16.85
N ILE A 275 -6.61 -0.95 16.39
CA ILE A 275 -5.71 -0.78 15.23
C ILE A 275 -6.54 -0.63 13.94
N ILE A 276 -6.16 0.34 13.14
CA ILE A 276 -6.75 0.67 11.85
C ILE A 276 -5.72 0.40 10.77
N ILE A 277 -6.08 -0.47 9.84
CA ILE A 277 -5.24 -0.88 8.70
C ILE A 277 -6.06 -0.62 7.43
N PRO A 278 -5.69 0.39 6.65
CA PRO A 278 -6.49 0.76 5.49
C PRO A 278 -6.35 -0.27 4.35
N PRO A 279 -7.38 -0.43 3.51
CA PRO A 279 -7.31 -1.30 2.34
C PRO A 279 -6.23 -0.84 1.34
N HIS A 280 -5.87 0.43 1.36
CA HIS A 280 -4.82 1.09 0.58
C HIS A 280 -3.54 1.31 1.41
N SER A 281 -3.16 0.36 2.25
CA SER A 281 -2.02 0.48 3.16
C SER A 281 -0.66 0.63 2.47
N SER A 282 -0.53 0.27 1.19
CA SER A 282 0.69 0.45 0.37
C SER A 282 0.65 1.79 -0.39
N ASP A 283 1.52 1.95 -1.38
CA ASP A 283 1.73 3.20 -2.11
C ASP A 283 0.49 3.73 -2.84
N GLU A 284 -0.53 2.90 -3.07
CA GLU A 284 -1.84 3.35 -3.54
C GLU A 284 -2.49 4.39 -2.61
N GLY A 285 -2.11 4.41 -1.34
CA GLY A 285 -2.64 5.36 -0.34
C GLY A 285 -1.90 6.69 -0.24
N ILE A 286 -0.77 6.84 -0.93
CA ILE A 286 0.12 8.00 -0.74
C ILE A 286 -0.54 9.32 -1.10
N SER A 287 -1.23 9.41 -2.25
CA SER A 287 -1.93 10.65 -2.61
C SER A 287 -3.06 11.00 -1.65
N LEU A 288 -3.68 9.99 -1.02
CA LEU A 288 -4.70 10.19 0.01
C LEU A 288 -4.12 10.78 1.29
N GLY A 289 -2.94 10.32 1.71
CA GLY A 289 -2.26 10.90 2.86
C GLY A 289 -1.73 12.32 2.57
N ALA A 290 -1.19 12.52 1.38
CA ALA A 290 -0.66 13.81 0.98
C ALA A 290 -1.75 14.91 0.90
N ILE A 291 -2.93 14.59 0.35
CA ILE A 291 -4.03 15.57 0.30
C ILE A 291 -4.58 15.89 1.70
N LYS A 292 -4.53 14.91 2.64
CA LYS A 292 -4.91 15.17 4.03
C LYS A 292 -4.04 16.27 4.67
N VAL A 293 -2.75 16.28 4.34
CA VAL A 293 -1.85 17.31 4.85
C VAL A 293 -2.23 18.69 4.32
N LEU A 294 -2.69 18.81 3.07
CA LEU A 294 -3.26 20.06 2.57
C LEU A 294 -4.57 20.43 3.30
N PHE A 295 -5.43 19.45 3.61
CA PHE A 295 -6.63 19.72 4.42
C PHE A 295 -6.26 20.31 5.78
N ASP A 296 -5.26 19.72 6.46
CA ASP A 296 -4.78 20.21 7.75
C ASP A 296 -4.18 21.63 7.62
N LEU A 297 -3.34 21.86 6.62
CA LEU A 297 -2.66 23.14 6.38
C LEU A 297 -3.64 24.30 6.13
N TYR A 298 -4.74 24.02 5.43
CA TYR A 298 -5.75 25.01 5.06
C TYR A 298 -7.02 24.95 5.90
N ASN A 299 -7.01 24.19 7.01
CA ASN A 299 -8.13 24.01 7.93
C ASN A 299 -9.43 23.58 7.22
N ILE A 300 -9.30 22.69 6.23
CA ILE A 300 -10.45 22.15 5.50
C ILE A 300 -11.02 20.98 6.30
N SER A 301 -12.23 21.18 6.84
CA SER A 301 -12.99 20.11 7.47
C SER A 301 -13.65 19.24 6.40
N PHE A 302 -13.01 18.13 6.05
CA PHE A 302 -13.56 17.13 5.15
C PHE A 302 -13.63 15.80 5.88
N SER A 303 -14.83 15.34 6.19
CA SER A 303 -15.02 14.27 7.18
C SER A 303 -14.96 12.87 6.60
N LYS A 304 -15.47 12.61 5.41
CA LYS A 304 -15.46 11.26 4.81
C LYS A 304 -15.64 11.29 3.30
N ILE A 305 -14.89 10.42 2.61
CA ILE A 305 -15.18 10.12 1.21
C ILE A 305 -16.45 9.27 1.16
N LYS A 306 -17.45 9.77 0.43
CA LYS A 306 -18.68 9.04 0.19
C LYS A 306 -18.35 7.73 -0.53
N HIS A 307 -18.90 6.62 -0.04
CA HIS A 307 -18.69 5.29 -0.60
C HIS A 307 -17.26 4.72 -0.46
N PHE A 308 -16.42 5.24 0.45
CA PHE A 308 -15.16 4.58 0.73
C PHE A 308 -15.37 3.10 1.13
N PRO A 309 -14.59 2.13 0.64
CA PRO A 309 -13.39 2.25 -0.20
C PRO A 309 -13.66 2.23 -1.72
N TYR A 310 -14.89 2.40 -2.20
CA TYR A 310 -15.31 2.33 -3.60
C TYR A 310 -15.30 3.72 -4.23
N CYS A 311 -14.13 4.34 -4.28
CA CYS A 311 -13.97 5.72 -4.76
C CYS A 311 -12.92 5.88 -5.85
N GLN A 312 -12.42 4.77 -6.41
CA GLN A 312 -11.63 4.81 -7.63
C GLN A 312 -12.52 5.35 -8.76
N SER A 313 -12.12 6.48 -9.38
CA SER A 313 -12.84 7.04 -10.51
C SER A 313 -12.72 6.12 -11.72
N ASP A 314 -13.79 5.46 -12.06
CA ASP A 314 -13.86 4.58 -13.22
C ASP A 314 -14.74 5.19 -14.30
N ILE A 315 -14.55 4.75 -15.54
CA ILE A 315 -15.03 5.41 -16.74
C ILE A 315 -16.53 5.19 -16.98
N SER A 316 -17.15 4.25 -16.29
CA SER A 316 -18.54 3.87 -16.56
C SER A 316 -19.46 4.17 -15.38
N PRO A 317 -20.60 4.85 -15.62
CA PRO A 317 -21.61 4.97 -14.58
C PRO A 317 -22.14 3.59 -14.21
N PRO A 318 -22.42 3.35 -12.93
CA PRO A 318 -22.93 2.06 -12.48
C PRO A 318 -24.34 1.83 -13.01
N ASN A 319 -24.50 0.83 -13.84
CA ASN A 319 -25.81 0.29 -14.15
C ASN A 319 -26.12 -0.84 -13.17
N LYS A 320 -27.23 -0.74 -12.44
CA LYS A 320 -27.73 -1.89 -11.70
C LYS A 320 -28.00 -3.04 -12.67
N PRO A 321 -27.53 -4.26 -12.36
CA PRO A 321 -27.81 -5.39 -13.24
C PRO A 321 -29.31 -5.62 -13.31
N THR A 322 -29.81 -5.92 -14.52
CA THR A 322 -31.20 -6.35 -14.72
C THR A 322 -31.37 -7.78 -14.22
N ASP A 323 -32.62 -8.18 -13.92
CA ASP A 323 -32.91 -9.56 -13.53
C ASP A 323 -32.49 -10.56 -14.65
N GLU A 324 -32.59 -10.17 -15.91
CA GLU A 324 -32.10 -10.96 -17.04
C GLU A 324 -30.58 -11.16 -16.95
N THR A 325 -29.82 -10.11 -16.65
CA THR A 325 -28.37 -10.19 -16.46
C THR A 325 -28.02 -11.10 -15.29
N ILE A 326 -28.74 -10.98 -14.18
CA ILE A 326 -28.53 -11.82 -12.98
C ILE A 326 -28.80 -13.30 -13.31
N ASN A 327 -29.94 -13.59 -13.96
CA ASN A 327 -30.28 -14.95 -14.34
C ASN A 327 -29.25 -15.55 -15.30
N ARG A 328 -28.77 -14.77 -16.28
CA ARG A 328 -27.71 -15.23 -17.19
C ARG A 328 -26.40 -15.56 -16.44
N ILE A 329 -26.02 -14.75 -15.45
CA ILE A 329 -24.85 -15.04 -14.60
C ILE A 329 -25.07 -16.34 -13.83
N VAL A 330 -26.26 -16.56 -13.26
CA VAL A 330 -26.61 -17.79 -12.53
C VAL A 330 -26.51 -19.00 -13.47
N ASP A 331 -27.09 -18.94 -14.66
CA ASP A 331 -27.03 -20.02 -15.66
C ASP A 331 -25.57 -20.37 -16.03
N LEU A 332 -24.74 -19.35 -16.28
CA LEU A 332 -23.31 -19.56 -16.55
C LEU A 332 -22.58 -20.22 -15.38
N LEU A 333 -22.89 -19.86 -14.14
CA LEU A 333 -22.31 -20.47 -12.95
C LEU A 333 -22.78 -21.93 -12.76
N VAL A 334 -24.06 -22.22 -13.04
CA VAL A 334 -24.62 -23.58 -13.02
C VAL A 334 -23.96 -24.44 -14.08
N ASP A 335 -23.67 -23.88 -15.25
CA ASP A 335 -22.92 -24.52 -16.35
C ASP A 335 -21.39 -24.64 -16.08
N ASN A 336 -20.97 -24.39 -14.83
CA ASN A 336 -19.57 -24.44 -14.43
C ASN A 336 -18.64 -23.48 -15.19
N LYS A 337 -19.17 -22.37 -15.68
CA LYS A 337 -18.38 -21.26 -16.21
C LYS A 337 -17.84 -20.39 -15.08
N THR A 338 -16.81 -19.62 -15.39
CA THR A 338 -16.29 -18.58 -14.49
C THR A 338 -16.69 -17.21 -15.04
N VAL A 339 -17.20 -16.33 -14.19
CA VAL A 339 -17.72 -15.02 -14.58
C VAL A 339 -16.95 -13.93 -13.87
N GLY A 340 -16.38 -12.98 -14.62
CA GLY A 340 -15.84 -11.74 -14.08
C GLY A 340 -16.98 -10.74 -13.89
N VAL A 341 -17.10 -10.15 -12.71
CA VAL A 341 -18.09 -9.12 -12.38
C VAL A 341 -17.37 -7.84 -11.97
N TYR A 342 -17.79 -6.77 -12.59
CA TYR A 342 -17.36 -5.42 -12.24
C TYR A 342 -18.59 -4.51 -12.25
N PHE A 343 -18.82 -3.78 -11.16
CA PHE A 343 -19.93 -2.83 -11.07
C PHE A 343 -19.57 -1.67 -10.12
N ASP A 344 -20.23 -0.54 -10.32
CA ASP A 344 -19.98 0.69 -9.54
C ASP A 344 -18.52 1.16 -9.62
N ASN A 345 -18.09 1.99 -8.71
CA ASN A 345 -16.69 2.43 -8.63
C ASN A 345 -15.77 1.30 -8.13
N GLY A 346 -14.56 1.26 -8.65
CA GLY A 346 -13.55 0.32 -8.20
C GLY A 346 -13.09 0.61 -6.76
N GLU A 347 -12.60 -0.44 -6.11
CA GLU A 347 -12.00 -0.32 -4.78
C GLU A 347 -10.63 0.33 -4.83
N ILE A 348 -10.31 1.16 -3.83
CA ILE A 348 -8.95 1.58 -3.55
C ILE A 348 -8.17 0.41 -2.95
N GLY A 349 -6.90 0.30 -3.30
CA GLY A 349 -6.01 -0.73 -2.80
C GLY A 349 -5.94 -1.99 -3.66
N PRO A 350 -5.04 -2.94 -3.30
CA PRO A 350 -4.71 -4.09 -4.16
C PRO A 350 -5.75 -5.21 -4.11
N ARG A 351 -6.65 -5.21 -3.13
CA ARG A 351 -7.62 -6.28 -2.92
C ARG A 351 -8.95 -5.97 -3.58
N ALA A 352 -9.60 -6.99 -4.14
CA ALA A 352 -11.01 -6.92 -4.51
C ALA A 352 -11.87 -6.99 -3.22
N LEU A 353 -12.82 -6.08 -3.09
CA LEU A 353 -13.71 -5.98 -1.94
C LEU A 353 -15.19 -6.15 -2.32
N GLY A 354 -15.45 -6.67 -3.52
CA GLY A 354 -16.80 -6.97 -4.02
C GLY A 354 -17.08 -6.40 -5.41
N ASN A 355 -16.73 -5.16 -5.67
CA ASN A 355 -17.04 -4.51 -6.94
C ASN A 355 -16.21 -5.06 -8.12
N ARG A 356 -15.08 -5.70 -7.86
CA ARG A 356 -14.25 -6.43 -8.85
C ARG A 356 -14.11 -7.87 -8.39
N SER A 357 -14.93 -8.77 -8.91
CA SER A 357 -15.00 -10.15 -8.44
C SER A 357 -14.91 -11.15 -9.56
N ILE A 358 -14.38 -12.33 -9.28
CA ILE A 358 -14.48 -13.52 -10.12
C ILE A 358 -15.39 -14.50 -9.39
N LEU A 359 -16.50 -14.85 -10.02
CA LEU A 359 -17.50 -15.78 -9.51
C LEU A 359 -17.29 -17.14 -10.15
N MET A 360 -17.47 -18.20 -9.36
CA MET A 360 -17.40 -19.58 -9.80
C MET A 360 -18.29 -20.46 -8.92
N ASN A 361 -18.88 -21.50 -9.51
CA ASN A 361 -19.63 -22.51 -8.77
C ASN A 361 -18.72 -23.24 -7.77
N PRO A 362 -19.00 -23.21 -6.46
CA PRO A 362 -18.14 -23.84 -5.44
C PRO A 362 -18.11 -25.38 -5.52
N LYS A 363 -19.04 -25.99 -6.26
CA LYS A 363 -19.08 -27.44 -6.48
C LYS A 363 -18.09 -27.95 -7.54
N ILE A 364 -17.41 -27.05 -8.26
CA ILE A 364 -16.42 -27.44 -9.27
C ILE A 364 -15.22 -28.12 -8.59
N LYS A 365 -14.97 -29.38 -8.96
CA LYS A 365 -13.73 -30.07 -8.59
C LYS A 365 -12.55 -29.28 -9.16
N ASN A 366 -11.48 -29.14 -8.37
CA ASN A 366 -10.29 -28.36 -8.73
C ASN A 366 -10.57 -26.84 -8.98
N GLY A 367 -11.64 -26.29 -8.40
CA GLY A 367 -11.98 -24.87 -8.56
C GLY A 367 -10.84 -23.93 -8.16
N LYS A 368 -10.08 -24.24 -7.10
CA LYS A 368 -8.89 -23.47 -6.70
C LYS A 368 -7.87 -23.37 -7.84
N ASN A 369 -7.54 -24.49 -8.49
CA ASN A 369 -6.56 -24.48 -9.58
C ASN A 369 -7.07 -23.68 -10.78
N LYS A 370 -8.34 -23.86 -11.16
CA LYS A 370 -8.97 -23.09 -12.24
C LYS A 370 -8.92 -21.56 -12.00
N ILE A 371 -9.18 -21.12 -10.77
CA ILE A 371 -9.07 -19.69 -10.43
C ILE A 371 -7.60 -19.24 -10.41
N ASN A 372 -6.69 -20.06 -9.91
CA ASN A 372 -5.27 -19.77 -9.92
C ASN A 372 -4.73 -19.64 -11.36
N ASP A 373 -5.15 -20.50 -12.28
CA ASP A 373 -4.78 -20.43 -13.71
C ASP A 373 -5.27 -19.12 -14.33
N ILE A 374 -6.54 -18.72 -14.09
CA ILE A 374 -7.10 -17.45 -14.57
C ILE A 374 -6.33 -16.24 -14.03
N LYS A 375 -5.89 -16.31 -12.78
CA LYS A 375 -5.17 -15.22 -12.09
C LYS A 375 -3.65 -15.33 -12.22
N ASN A 376 -3.14 -16.32 -12.94
CA ASN A 376 -1.71 -16.63 -13.03
C ASN A 376 -1.05 -16.68 -11.65
N ARG A 377 -1.60 -17.53 -10.77
CA ARG A 377 -1.14 -17.74 -9.39
C ARG A 377 -0.62 -19.14 -9.19
N GLU A 378 0.25 -19.28 -8.21
CA GLU A 378 0.75 -20.55 -7.73
C GLU A 378 -0.36 -21.34 -7.00
N TYR A 379 -0.06 -22.63 -6.69
CA TYR A 379 -1.00 -23.54 -6.01
C TYR A 379 -1.31 -23.15 -4.54
N TYR A 380 -0.46 -22.36 -3.93
CA TYR A 380 -0.57 -21.88 -2.54
C TYR A 380 -1.28 -20.53 -2.36
#